data_b1670c9881557701954c8ef34267cbac
#
_entry.id   b1670c9881557701954c8ef34267cbac
#
_cell.length_a   1.000
_cell.length_b   1.000
_cell.length_c   1.000
_cell.angle_alpha   90.00
_cell.angle_beta   90.00
_cell.angle_gamma   90.00
#
_symmetry.space_group_name_H-M   'P 1'
#
loop_
_entity.id
_entity.type
_entity.pdbx_description
1 polymer ?
#
loop_
_entity_poly.entity_id
_entity_poly.type
_entity_poly.pdbx_seq_one_letter_code
_entity_poly.pdbx_strand_id
1 'polypeptide(L)'
;ASSVGAIDLGFYSIEEKNNFVFFDKLKNQNFKLLYLVGSDNIEIKKSDEFIIYQGSHGDRNAELADVILPSPTYTEQDGLFANLEGRIQECRKASYPTNEAKEDWKIFNLIKKN
;
A
#
# COMPACT_ATOMS: atom_id res chain seq x y z
N ALA A 1 -11.11 -6.31 2.77
CA ALA A 1 -10.91 -6.19 4.23
C ALA A 1 -10.05 -4.97 4.57
N SER A 2 -8.92 -4.78 3.92
CA SER A 2 -8.02 -3.63 4.17
C SER A 2 -8.69 -2.26 4.00
N SER A 3 -9.68 -2.15 3.11
CA SER A 3 -10.40 -0.90 2.87
C SER A 3 -11.17 -0.42 4.10
N VAL A 4 -11.75 -1.33 4.89
CA VAL A 4 -12.48 -0.97 6.12
C VAL A 4 -11.53 -0.38 7.14
N GLY A 5 -10.39 -1.02 7.38
CA GLY A 5 -9.36 -0.48 8.28
C GLY A 5 -8.81 0.87 7.82
N ALA A 6 -8.64 1.08 6.51
CA ALA A 6 -8.21 2.35 5.96
C ALA A 6 -9.25 3.47 6.18
N ILE A 7 -10.54 3.16 6.05
CA ILE A 7 -11.63 4.10 6.35
C ILE A 7 -11.63 4.48 7.83
N ASP A 8 -11.56 3.50 8.72
CA ASP A 8 -11.57 3.70 10.18
C ASP A 8 -10.37 4.55 10.65
N LEU A 9 -9.22 4.40 9.99
CA LEU A 9 -8.03 5.19 10.26
C LEU A 9 -8.01 6.55 9.55
N GLY A 10 -9.06 6.88 8.78
CA GLY A 10 -9.18 8.16 8.09
C GLY A 10 -8.31 8.30 6.83
N PHE A 11 -7.73 7.21 6.32
CA PHE A 11 -6.98 7.22 5.07
C PHE A 11 -7.87 7.30 3.83
N TYR A 12 -9.15 7.02 3.97
CA TYR A 12 -10.12 7.03 2.89
C TYR A 12 -11.21 8.04 3.19
N SER A 13 -11.50 8.91 2.25
CA SER A 13 -12.63 9.83 2.40
C SER A 13 -13.93 9.11 2.05
N ILE A 14 -14.91 9.18 2.94
CA ILE A 14 -16.28 8.71 2.69
C ILE A 14 -16.99 9.62 1.68
N GLU A 15 -16.53 10.87 1.52
CA GLU A 15 -17.07 11.79 0.53
C GLU A 15 -16.65 11.37 -0.87
N GLU A 16 -17.60 10.95 -1.69
CA GLU A 16 -17.38 10.53 -3.08
C GLU A 16 -16.63 11.57 -3.91
N LYS A 17 -16.88 12.86 -3.66
CA LYS A 17 -16.18 13.96 -4.33
C LYS A 17 -14.65 13.90 -4.19
N ASN A 18 -14.14 13.60 -3.00
CA ASN A 18 -12.70 13.59 -2.76
C ASN A 18 -12.04 12.38 -3.44
N ASN A 19 -12.71 11.25 -3.44
CA ASN A 19 -12.22 10.05 -4.13
C ASN A 19 -12.22 10.25 -5.64
N PHE A 20 -13.25 10.87 -6.19
CA PHE A 20 -13.32 11.19 -7.62
C PHE A 20 -12.16 12.11 -8.05
N VAL A 21 -11.88 13.15 -7.27
CA VAL A 21 -10.75 14.08 -7.53
C VAL A 21 -9.41 13.36 -7.49
N PHE A 22 -9.22 12.43 -6.55
CA PHE A 22 -7.98 11.64 -6.47
C PHE A 22 -7.79 10.76 -7.70
N PHE A 23 -8.83 9.98 -8.08
CA PHE A 23 -8.76 9.11 -9.24
C PHE A 23 -8.65 9.87 -10.57
N ASP A 24 -9.29 11.05 -10.66
CA ASP A 24 -9.14 11.92 -11.82
C ASP A 24 -7.70 12.44 -11.95
N LYS A 25 -7.10 12.90 -10.85
CA LYS A 25 -5.68 13.29 -10.82
C LYS A 25 -4.75 12.12 -11.18
N LEU A 26 -5.05 10.92 -10.70
CA LEU A 26 -4.28 9.72 -11.02
C LEU A 26 -4.35 9.40 -12.51
N LYS A 27 -5.54 9.46 -13.12
CA LYS A 27 -5.74 9.25 -14.55
C LYS A 27 -5.05 10.30 -15.43
N ASN A 28 -5.06 11.55 -14.97
CA ASN A 28 -4.46 12.68 -15.67
C ASN A 28 -2.95 12.86 -15.36
N GLN A 29 -2.34 11.92 -14.65
CA GLN A 29 -0.89 11.88 -14.38
C GLN A 29 -0.35 13.17 -13.73
N ASN A 30 -1.10 13.76 -12.80
CA ASN A 30 -0.77 15.02 -12.13
C ASN A 30 0.06 14.83 -10.85
N PHE A 31 0.82 13.74 -10.74
CA PHE A 31 1.71 13.46 -9.60
C PHE A 31 3.16 13.44 -10.05
N LYS A 32 4.05 13.99 -9.24
CA LYS A 32 5.50 13.85 -9.43
C LYS A 32 6.04 12.58 -8.78
N LEU A 33 5.39 12.13 -7.73
CA LEU A 33 5.73 10.95 -6.96
C LEU A 33 4.47 10.16 -6.63
N LEU A 34 4.49 8.87 -6.88
CA LEU A 34 3.50 7.91 -6.44
C LEU A 34 4.14 6.90 -5.50
N TYR A 35 3.58 6.76 -4.31
CA TYR A 35 3.97 5.73 -3.36
C TYR A 35 2.83 4.73 -3.23
N LEU A 36 3.03 3.52 -3.74
CA LEU A 36 2.03 2.47 -3.82
C LEU A 36 2.33 1.41 -2.76
N VAL A 37 1.38 1.16 -1.87
CA VAL A 37 1.51 0.16 -0.81
C VAL A 37 0.48 -0.95 -1.04
N GLY A 38 0.94 -2.12 -1.47
CA GLY A 38 0.09 -3.27 -1.77
C GLY A 38 -1.04 -2.97 -2.76
N SER A 39 -0.81 -2.05 -3.68
CA SER A 39 -1.84 -1.51 -4.56
C SER A 39 -1.77 -2.15 -5.94
N ASP A 40 -2.38 -3.32 -6.08
CA ASP A 40 -2.34 -4.11 -7.31
C ASP A 40 -3.61 -3.97 -8.17
N ASN A 41 -4.68 -3.44 -7.57
CA ASN A 41 -5.99 -3.32 -8.23
C ASN A 41 -6.21 -2.01 -8.98
N ILE A 42 -5.25 -1.09 -8.96
CA ILE A 42 -5.35 0.21 -9.62
C ILE A 42 -4.53 0.14 -10.90
N GLU A 43 -5.18 0.34 -12.04
CA GLU A 43 -4.48 0.45 -13.31
C GLU A 43 -3.84 1.83 -13.42
N ILE A 44 -2.51 1.86 -13.42
CA ILE A 44 -1.68 3.06 -13.56
C ILE A 44 -0.96 2.99 -14.91
N LYS A 45 -0.93 4.12 -15.60
CA LYS A 45 -0.09 4.29 -16.78
C LYS A 45 1.08 5.17 -16.39
N LYS A 46 2.31 4.65 -16.48
CA LYS A 46 3.52 5.41 -16.19
C LYS A 46 3.76 6.48 -17.25
N SER A 47 4.10 7.67 -16.78
CA SER A 47 4.59 8.80 -17.57
C SER A 47 5.90 9.32 -16.96
N ASP A 48 5.91 10.55 -16.46
CA ASP A 48 7.11 11.19 -15.88
C ASP A 48 7.20 11.09 -14.35
N GLU A 49 6.17 10.50 -13.71
CA GLU A 49 6.16 10.32 -12.26
C GLU A 49 7.18 9.28 -11.78
N PHE A 50 7.80 9.57 -10.63
CA PHE A 50 8.62 8.60 -9.92
C PHE A 50 7.72 7.68 -9.10
N ILE A 51 7.83 6.37 -9.30
CA ILE A 51 6.96 5.38 -8.67
C ILE A 51 7.76 4.54 -7.67
N ILE A 52 7.32 4.54 -6.42
CA ILE A 52 7.79 3.61 -5.39
C ILE A 52 6.69 2.59 -5.16
N TYR A 53 7.02 1.32 -5.28
CA TYR A 53 6.12 0.23 -4.96
C TYR A 53 6.61 -0.50 -3.69
N GLN A 54 5.73 -0.65 -2.72
CA GLN A 54 5.95 -1.45 -1.51
C GLN A 54 4.92 -2.57 -1.46
N GLY A 55 5.38 -3.82 -1.49
CA GLY A 55 4.48 -4.96 -1.52
C GLY A 55 5.18 -6.29 -1.44
N SER A 56 4.40 -7.35 -1.31
CA SER A 56 4.87 -8.72 -1.15
C SER A 56 4.92 -9.51 -2.46
N HIS A 57 4.27 -9.02 -3.51
CA HIS A 57 4.17 -9.67 -4.80
C HIS A 57 4.51 -8.68 -5.93
N GLY A 58 5.11 -9.22 -6.99
CA GLY A 58 5.48 -8.44 -8.17
C GLY A 58 4.35 -8.41 -9.19
N ASP A 59 3.33 -7.58 -8.94
CA ASP A 59 2.22 -7.35 -9.85
C ASP A 59 2.48 -6.20 -10.82
N ARG A 60 1.49 -5.86 -11.66
CA ARG A 60 1.59 -4.84 -12.72
C ARG A 60 2.21 -3.52 -12.26
N ASN A 61 1.85 -3.08 -11.06
CA ASN A 61 2.35 -1.81 -10.54
C ASN A 61 3.81 -1.90 -10.06
N ALA A 62 4.28 -3.08 -9.69
CA ALA A 62 5.69 -3.32 -9.41
C ALA A 62 6.55 -3.23 -10.68
N GLU A 63 6.03 -3.69 -11.83
CA GLU A 63 6.73 -3.57 -13.12
C GLU A 63 6.94 -2.12 -13.57
N LEU A 64 6.05 -1.21 -13.14
CA LEU A 64 6.13 0.21 -13.46
C LEU A 64 7.01 1.00 -12.46
N ALA A 65 7.38 0.40 -11.35
CA ALA A 65 8.06 1.10 -10.26
C ALA A 65 9.53 1.39 -10.61
N ASP A 66 10.00 2.56 -10.19
CA ASP A 66 11.42 2.94 -10.24
C ASP A 66 12.17 2.36 -9.04
N VAL A 67 11.47 2.18 -7.91
CA VAL A 67 11.99 1.56 -6.69
C VAL A 67 10.97 0.57 -6.14
N ILE A 68 11.44 -0.63 -5.81
CA ILE A 68 10.64 -1.66 -5.14
C ILE A 68 11.17 -1.86 -3.72
N LEU A 69 10.28 -1.75 -2.74
CA LEU A 69 10.54 -2.01 -1.33
C LEU A 69 9.82 -3.30 -0.94
N PRO A 70 10.52 -4.43 -0.78
CA PRO A 70 9.88 -5.69 -0.47
C PRO A 70 9.30 -5.70 0.94
N SER A 71 8.02 -6.03 1.04
CA SER A 71 7.32 -6.26 2.30
C SER A 71 6.82 -7.71 2.41
N PRO A 72 6.62 -8.24 3.62
CA PRO A 72 6.16 -9.60 3.82
C PRO A 72 4.68 -9.75 3.49
N THR A 73 4.25 -10.98 3.27
CA THR A 73 2.83 -11.29 3.19
C THR A 73 2.19 -11.25 4.59
N TYR A 74 0.85 -11.27 4.66
CA TYR A 74 0.12 -11.25 5.93
C TYR A 74 0.46 -12.45 6.86
N THR A 75 0.94 -13.55 6.30
CA THR A 75 1.36 -14.75 7.06
C THR A 75 2.76 -14.63 7.65
N GLU A 76 3.53 -13.64 7.23
CA GLU A 76 4.92 -13.42 7.62
C GLU A 76 5.10 -12.20 8.54
N GLN A 77 4.00 -11.56 8.94
CA GLN A 77 4.02 -10.37 9.81
C GLN A 77 2.98 -10.46 10.92
N ASP A 78 3.27 -9.84 12.04
CA ASP A 78 2.31 -9.59 13.10
C ASP A 78 1.52 -8.32 12.79
N GLY A 79 0.23 -8.28 13.10
CA GLY A 79 -0.56 -7.08 12.84
C GLY A 79 -2.00 -7.16 13.32
N LEU A 80 -2.68 -6.02 13.24
CA LEU A 80 -4.11 -5.91 13.49
C LEU A 80 -4.83 -5.77 12.14
N PHE A 81 -5.81 -6.61 11.92
CA PHE A 81 -6.57 -6.65 10.68
C PHE A 81 -8.05 -6.38 10.96
N ALA A 82 -8.63 -5.46 10.23
CA ALA A 82 -10.08 -5.24 10.25
C ALA A 82 -10.74 -6.12 9.18
N ASN A 83 -11.77 -6.87 9.55
CA ASN A 83 -12.59 -7.60 8.59
C ASN A 83 -13.62 -6.67 7.92
N LEU A 84 -14.47 -7.22 7.05
CA LEU A 84 -15.50 -6.44 6.35
C LEU A 84 -16.58 -5.86 7.29
N GLU A 85 -16.74 -6.43 8.47
CA GLU A 85 -17.68 -5.96 9.50
C GLU A 85 -17.06 -4.91 10.43
N GLY A 86 -15.80 -4.51 10.19
CA GLY A 86 -15.05 -3.58 11.05
C GLY A 86 -14.47 -4.23 12.31
N ARG A 87 -14.56 -5.56 12.45
CA ARG A 87 -13.99 -6.25 13.61
C ARG A 87 -12.47 -6.32 13.49
N ILE A 88 -11.78 -5.76 14.49
CA ILE A 88 -10.33 -5.81 14.59
C ILE A 88 -9.89 -7.14 15.19
N GLN A 89 -8.97 -7.82 14.54
CA GLN A 89 -8.43 -9.11 14.93
C GLN A 89 -6.91 -9.07 14.92
N GLU A 90 -6.29 -9.62 15.97
CA GLU A 90 -4.85 -9.82 16.02
C GLU A 90 -4.48 -11.01 15.13
N CYS A 91 -3.53 -10.80 14.24
CA CYS A 91 -2.91 -11.84 13.44
C CYS A 91 -1.45 -11.97 13.84
N ARG A 92 -1.04 -13.18 14.16
CA ARG A 92 0.36 -13.52 14.43
C ARG A 92 0.97 -14.22 13.24
N LYS A 93 2.20 -13.88 12.94
CA LYS A 93 2.92 -14.49 11.84
C LYS A 93 3.07 -16.00 12.03
N ALA A 94 2.85 -16.73 10.96
CA ALA A 94 3.07 -18.18 10.88
C ALA A 94 4.48 -18.53 10.33
N SER A 95 5.13 -17.57 9.67
CA SER A 95 6.46 -17.72 9.08
C SER A 95 7.24 -16.43 9.22
N TYR A 96 8.47 -16.42 8.77
CA TYR A 96 9.32 -15.23 8.76
C TYR A 96 9.40 -14.62 7.37
N PRO A 97 9.56 -13.28 7.27
CA PRO A 97 9.82 -12.64 5.99
C PRO A 97 10.99 -13.25 5.25
N THR A 98 10.86 -13.40 3.95
CA THR A 98 11.93 -13.92 3.10
C THR A 98 12.93 -12.81 2.75
N ASN A 99 14.21 -13.15 2.70
CA ASN A 99 15.30 -12.27 2.28
C ASN A 99 15.32 -10.92 3.05
N GLU A 100 15.31 -9.84 2.29
CA GLU A 100 15.35 -8.46 2.83
C GLU A 100 13.99 -7.85 3.09
N ALA A 101 12.89 -8.59 2.91
CA ALA A 101 11.55 -8.10 3.15
C ALA A 101 11.37 -7.64 4.61
N LYS A 102 10.83 -6.44 4.79
CA LYS A 102 10.60 -5.81 6.09
C LYS A 102 9.13 -5.45 6.24
N GLU A 103 8.61 -5.64 7.44
CA GLU A 103 7.24 -5.22 7.79
C GLU A 103 7.03 -3.75 7.44
N ASP A 104 5.86 -3.42 6.91
CA ASP A 104 5.56 -2.10 6.33
C ASP A 104 5.89 -0.94 7.28
N TRP A 105 5.52 -1.06 8.55
CA TRP A 105 5.82 -0.04 9.56
C TRP A 105 7.33 0.16 9.79
N LYS A 106 8.15 -0.87 9.62
CA LYS A 106 9.61 -0.76 9.71
C LYS A 106 10.18 0.02 8.52
N ILE A 107 9.64 -0.23 7.32
CA ILE A 107 10.03 0.51 6.11
C ILE A 107 9.71 2.00 6.29
N PHE A 108 8.49 2.35 6.71
CA PHE A 108 8.12 3.74 6.98
C PHE A 108 8.99 4.41 8.05
N ASN A 109 9.33 3.69 9.13
CA ASN A 109 10.23 4.21 10.15
C ASN A 109 11.65 4.46 9.64
N LEU A 110 12.15 3.64 8.72
CA LEU A 110 13.45 3.87 8.09
C LEU A 110 13.44 5.10 7.19
N ILE A 111 12.37 5.28 6.40
CA ILE A 111 12.20 6.47 5.55
C ILE A 111 12.11 7.75 6.41
N LYS A 112 11.40 7.70 7.54
CA LYS A 112 11.24 8.85 8.43
C LYS A 112 12.54 9.30 9.10
N LYS A 113 13.49 8.40 9.32
CA LYS A 113 14.75 8.67 10.04
C LYS A 113 15.81 9.34 9.18
N ASN A 114 15.62 9.33 7.86
CA ASN A 114 16.50 9.98 6.88
C ASN A 114 15.89 11.29 6.41
#